data_fa2817887d44163f3cae1a6c57af9aaf
#
_entry.id   fa2817887d44163f3cae1a6c57af9aaf
#
_cell.length_a   1.000
_cell.length_b   1.000
_cell.length_c   1.000
_cell.angle_alpha   90.00
_cell.angle_beta   90.00
_cell.angle_gamma   90.00
#
_symmetry.space_group_name_H-M   'P 1'
#
loop_
_entity.id
_entity.type
_entity.pdbx_description
1 polymer ?
#
loop_
_entity_poly.entity_id
_entity_poly.type
_entity_poly.pdbx_seq_one_letter_code
_entity_poly.pdbx_strand_id
1 'polypeptide(L)'
;MQELANKVEFGYADIDEAFPPCDPGIHPFGSRVLVQIRTPKNKTKGGIILTTETRETDAWNTQIAKVVAVGELAFKNRTTMEPWPEGSWCEPGEFVRVPKYGGDRWTVKTASGEDEALLVIFNDLDLVGKVTGDPLTIKAFI
;
A
#
# COMPACT_ATOMS: atom_id res chain seq x y z
N MET A 1 -26.95 11.55 11.80
CA MET A 1 -26.28 11.94 11.29
C MET A 1 -25.81 12.67 10.63
N GLN A 2 -25.87 12.95 10.56
CA GLN A 2 -25.35 13.49 9.97
C GLN A 2 -24.43 14.24 9.82
N GLU A 3 -24.43 14.59 10.34
CA GLU A 3 -23.38 15.56 10.31
C GLU A 3 -22.37 15.31 9.25
N LEU A 4 -22.33 14.16 8.78
CA LEU A 4 -21.43 13.77 7.69
C LEU A 4 -21.75 14.50 6.42
N ALA A 5 -22.99 14.88 6.22
CA ALA A 5 -23.39 15.59 5.02
C ALA A 5 -22.63 16.91 4.87
N ASN A 6 -22.16 17.47 5.96
CA ASN A 6 -21.51 18.76 5.93
C ASN A 6 -20.00 18.68 6.04
N LYS A 7 -19.45 17.48 6.03
CA LYS A 7 -18.01 17.30 6.18
C LYS A 7 -17.39 16.76 4.91
N VAL A 8 -16.15 17.19 4.67
CA VAL A 8 -15.34 16.60 3.62
C VAL A 8 -14.86 15.24 4.11
N GLU A 9 -15.20 14.21 3.37
CA GLU A 9 -14.79 12.86 3.72
C GLU A 9 -13.67 12.37 2.81
N PHE A 10 -12.62 11.87 3.40
CA PHE A 10 -11.45 11.36 2.70
C PHE A 10 -11.47 9.83 2.64
N GLY A 11 -12.62 9.25 2.39
CA GLY A 11 -12.77 7.82 2.29
C GLY A 11 -12.71 7.33 0.84
N TYR A 12 -12.59 6.02 0.69
CA TYR A 12 -12.58 5.36 -0.60
C TYR A 12 -13.93 4.66 -0.82
N ALA A 13 -14.33 4.57 -2.10
CA ALA A 13 -15.56 3.87 -2.43
C ALA A 13 -15.41 2.36 -2.21
N ASP A 14 -14.26 1.81 -2.57
CA ASP A 14 -13.97 0.40 -2.38
C ASP A 14 -12.45 0.14 -2.42
N ILE A 15 -12.10 -1.12 -2.28
CA ILE A 15 -10.71 -1.55 -2.25
C ILE A 15 -9.97 -1.21 -3.56
N ASP A 16 -10.65 -1.32 -4.70
CA ASP A 16 -10.02 -1.07 -6.00
C ASP A 16 -9.75 0.41 -6.23
N GLU A 17 -10.47 1.28 -5.56
CA GLU A 17 -10.17 2.71 -5.65
C GLU A 17 -8.88 3.04 -4.90
N ALA A 18 -8.66 2.39 -3.77
CA ALA A 18 -7.47 2.61 -2.96
C ALA A 18 -6.26 1.85 -3.51
N PHE A 19 -6.49 0.68 -4.09
CA PHE A 19 -5.46 -0.17 -4.64
C PHE A 19 -5.84 -0.60 -6.05
N PRO A 20 -5.82 0.33 -7.01
CA PRO A 20 -6.26 0.02 -8.37
C PRO A 20 -5.36 -1.02 -9.02
N PRO A 21 -5.95 -1.93 -9.80
CA PRO A 21 -5.17 -2.95 -10.49
C PRO A 21 -4.11 -2.33 -11.39
N CYS A 22 -2.92 -2.89 -11.38
CA CYS A 22 -1.83 -2.44 -12.23
C CYS A 22 -0.83 -3.57 -12.43
N ASP A 23 -0.03 -3.46 -13.49
CA ASP A 23 1.07 -4.37 -13.72
C ASP A 23 2.33 -3.69 -13.21
N PRO A 24 2.96 -4.20 -12.14
CA PRO A 24 4.14 -3.55 -11.59
C PRO A 24 5.35 -3.59 -12.51
N GLY A 25 5.41 -4.55 -13.42
CA GLY A 25 6.53 -4.68 -14.35
C GLY A 25 7.82 -5.21 -13.73
N ILE A 26 7.87 -5.41 -12.43
CA ILE A 26 9.05 -5.86 -11.70
C ILE A 26 8.65 -6.89 -10.66
N HIS A 27 9.45 -7.95 -10.54
CA HIS A 27 9.27 -8.96 -9.50
C HIS A 27 10.42 -8.84 -8.51
N PRO A 28 10.17 -8.87 -7.21
CA PRO A 28 11.23 -8.69 -6.22
C PRO A 28 12.19 -9.88 -6.18
N PHE A 29 13.48 -9.60 -6.00
CA PHE A 29 14.48 -10.64 -5.83
C PHE A 29 14.62 -11.03 -4.37
N GLY A 30 14.95 -12.32 -4.15
CA GLY A 30 15.41 -12.80 -2.87
C GLY A 30 14.44 -12.60 -1.73
N SER A 31 14.86 -11.89 -0.71
CA SER A 31 14.08 -11.69 0.50
C SER A 31 13.24 -10.39 0.49
N ARG A 32 13.00 -9.85 -0.68
CA ARG A 32 12.26 -8.60 -0.80
C ARG A 32 10.78 -8.84 -1.07
N VAL A 33 9.98 -7.83 -0.75
CA VAL A 33 8.52 -7.88 -0.90
C VAL A 33 8.09 -6.66 -1.68
N LEU A 34 7.29 -6.88 -2.72
CA LEU A 34 6.73 -5.81 -3.54
C LEU A 34 5.33 -5.47 -3.04
N VAL A 35 5.12 -4.21 -2.73
CA VAL A 35 3.82 -3.73 -2.26
C VAL A 35 3.35 -2.56 -3.10
N GLN A 36 2.03 -2.38 -3.15
CA GLN A 36 1.39 -1.23 -3.76
C GLN A 36 0.86 -0.34 -2.63
N ILE A 37 1.31 0.90 -2.61
CA ILE A 37 0.88 1.86 -1.59
C ILE A 37 -0.55 2.31 -1.89
N ARG A 38 -1.33 2.53 -0.84
CA ARG A 38 -2.70 3.02 -0.99
C ARG A 38 -2.68 4.34 -1.77
N THR A 39 -3.45 4.38 -2.85
CA THR A 39 -3.50 5.54 -3.73
C THR A 39 -4.15 6.73 -3.01
N PRO A 40 -3.53 7.91 -3.05
CA PRO A 40 -4.14 9.10 -2.46
C PRO A 40 -5.44 9.43 -3.17
N LYS A 41 -6.42 9.88 -2.40
CA LYS A 41 -7.67 10.34 -2.98
C LYS A 41 -7.42 11.62 -3.78
N ASN A 42 -8.04 11.69 -4.96
CA ASN A 42 -7.99 12.92 -5.73
C ASN A 42 -9.27 13.75 -5.56
N LYS A 43 -10.24 13.19 -4.85
CA LYS A 43 -11.46 13.92 -4.50
C LYS A 43 -12.10 13.27 -3.27
N THR A 44 -12.97 14.00 -2.60
CA THR A 44 -13.71 13.47 -1.46
C THR A 44 -14.84 12.56 -1.94
N LYS A 45 -15.48 11.85 -1.01
CA LYS A 45 -16.67 11.05 -1.32
C LYS A 45 -17.78 11.88 -1.93
N GLY A 46 -17.86 13.16 -1.58
CA GLY A 46 -18.86 14.06 -2.12
C GLY A 46 -18.53 14.62 -3.49
N GLY A 47 -17.40 14.24 -4.06
CA GLY A 47 -17.01 14.68 -5.39
C GLY A 47 -16.15 15.94 -5.41
N ILE A 48 -15.80 16.49 -4.27
CA ILE A 48 -14.96 17.68 -4.20
C ILE A 48 -13.52 17.28 -4.54
N ILE A 49 -12.96 17.92 -5.54
CA ILE A 49 -11.60 17.63 -5.98
C ILE A 49 -10.61 18.19 -4.97
N LEU A 50 -9.68 17.33 -4.54
CA LEU A 50 -8.65 17.72 -3.58
C LEU A 50 -7.53 18.46 -4.29
N THR A 51 -6.87 19.37 -3.57
CA THR A 51 -5.72 20.08 -4.10
C THR A 51 -4.55 19.13 -4.23
N THR A 52 -3.59 19.49 -5.08
CA THR A 52 -2.37 18.71 -5.23
C THR A 52 -1.64 18.60 -3.90
N GLU A 53 -1.60 19.68 -3.13
CA GLU A 53 -0.96 19.68 -1.83
C GLU A 53 -1.60 18.67 -0.87
N THR A 54 -2.92 18.61 -0.84
CA THR A 54 -3.63 17.64 0.00
C THR A 54 -3.32 16.22 -0.42
N ARG A 55 -3.31 15.96 -1.73
CA ARG A 55 -3.01 14.63 -2.25
C ARG A 55 -1.58 14.21 -1.92
N GLU A 56 -0.64 15.12 -2.06
CA GLU A 56 0.76 14.84 -1.73
C GLU A 56 0.92 14.52 -0.25
N THR A 57 0.25 15.28 0.61
CA THR A 57 0.30 15.03 2.04
C THR A 57 -0.26 13.65 2.36
N ASP A 58 -1.40 13.28 1.75
CA ASP A 58 -1.99 11.97 1.95
C ASP A 58 -1.05 10.85 1.49
N ALA A 59 -0.42 11.03 0.32
CA ALA A 59 0.52 10.05 -0.20
C ALA A 59 1.73 9.89 0.72
N TRP A 60 2.26 10.99 1.22
CA TRP A 60 3.42 10.95 2.10
C TRP A 60 3.12 10.29 3.43
N ASN A 61 1.89 10.42 3.90
CA ASN A 61 1.50 9.92 5.21
C ASN A 61 0.92 8.50 5.17
N THR A 62 0.67 7.98 3.98
CA THR A 62 0.09 6.65 3.85
C THR A 62 1.13 5.56 4.12
N GLN A 63 0.78 4.67 5.05
CA GLN A 63 1.64 3.55 5.39
C GLN A 63 0.91 2.21 5.22
N ILE A 64 -0.17 2.20 4.46
CA ILE A 64 -0.94 0.99 4.19
C ILE A 64 -0.65 0.56 2.76
N ALA A 65 -0.36 -0.70 2.59
CA ALA A 65 0.00 -1.24 1.30
C ALA A 65 -0.60 -2.61 1.09
N LYS A 66 -0.84 -2.95 -0.17
CA LYS A 66 -1.28 -4.28 -0.56
C LYS A 66 -0.06 -5.05 -1.03
N VAL A 67 0.11 -6.26 -0.54
CA VAL A 67 1.20 -7.12 -0.99
C VAL A 67 0.90 -7.59 -2.40
N VAL A 68 1.82 -7.32 -3.32
CA VAL A 68 1.68 -7.67 -4.74
C VAL A 68 2.47 -8.93 -5.07
N ALA A 69 3.69 -9.03 -4.58
CA ALA A 69 4.55 -10.18 -4.85
C ALA A 69 5.57 -10.34 -3.73
N VAL A 70 5.98 -11.57 -3.51
CA VAL A 70 6.92 -11.91 -2.45
C VAL A 70 8.09 -12.64 -3.09
N GLY A 71 9.31 -12.21 -2.79
CA GLY A 71 10.51 -12.85 -3.30
C GLY A 71 10.62 -14.28 -2.76
N GLU A 72 11.32 -15.13 -3.50
CA GLU A 72 11.38 -16.56 -3.15
C GLU A 72 12.04 -16.85 -1.82
N LEU A 73 12.94 -15.97 -1.37
CA LEU A 73 13.65 -16.15 -0.10
C LEU A 73 13.09 -15.26 1.02
N ALA A 74 11.97 -14.58 0.77
CA ALA A 74 11.36 -13.77 1.80
C ALA A 74 10.87 -14.65 2.95
N PHE A 75 11.01 -14.14 4.16
CA PHE A 75 10.59 -14.83 5.38
C PHE A 75 11.31 -16.16 5.59
N LYS A 76 12.55 -16.24 5.13
CA LYS A 76 13.40 -17.41 5.32
C LYS A 76 14.73 -16.99 5.91
N ASN A 77 15.36 -17.92 6.62
CA ASN A 77 16.69 -17.71 7.12
C ASN A 77 17.67 -17.70 5.95
N ARG A 78 18.46 -16.65 5.81
CA ARG A 78 19.35 -16.49 4.66
C ARG A 78 20.50 -17.50 4.65
N THR A 79 20.83 -18.06 5.80
CA THR A 79 21.90 -19.05 5.92
C THR A 79 21.39 -20.46 5.66
N THR A 80 20.28 -20.84 6.28
CA THR A 80 19.75 -22.19 6.16
C THR A 80 18.70 -22.34 5.07
N MET A 81 18.14 -21.23 4.61
CA MET A 81 17.05 -21.18 3.61
C MET A 81 15.74 -21.79 4.12
N GLU A 82 15.64 -22.00 5.43
CA GLU A 82 14.43 -22.52 6.01
C GLU A 82 13.50 -21.39 6.43
N PRO A 83 12.18 -21.63 6.41
CA PRO A 83 11.21 -20.61 6.84
C PRO A 83 11.48 -20.15 8.27
N TRP A 84 11.15 -18.90 8.56
CA TRP A 84 11.20 -18.40 9.92
C TRP A 84 10.23 -19.19 10.80
N PRO A 85 10.51 -19.30 12.12
CA PRO A 85 9.58 -19.99 13.03
C PRO A 85 8.15 -19.44 12.95
N GLU A 86 7.99 -18.15 12.68
CA GLU A 86 6.69 -17.52 12.52
C GLU A 86 6.02 -17.83 11.18
N GLY A 87 6.76 -18.42 10.25
CA GLY A 87 6.28 -18.61 8.88
C GLY A 87 6.32 -17.30 8.09
N SER A 88 5.62 -17.29 6.98
CA SER A 88 5.52 -16.08 6.15
C SER A 88 4.68 -15.04 6.86
N TRP A 89 5.17 -13.79 6.88
CA TRP A 89 4.44 -12.70 7.50
C TRP A 89 3.25 -12.24 6.67
N CYS A 90 3.33 -12.39 5.36
CA CYS A 90 2.23 -11.98 4.48
C CYS A 90 2.35 -12.68 3.13
N GLU A 91 1.26 -12.64 2.38
CA GLU A 91 1.16 -13.24 1.05
C GLU A 91 0.50 -12.25 0.10
N PRO A 92 0.67 -12.42 -1.22
CA PRO A 92 0.01 -11.55 -2.20
C PRO A 92 -1.49 -11.44 -1.94
N GLY A 93 -2.00 -10.25 -2.02
CA GLY A 93 -3.40 -9.96 -1.77
C GLY A 93 -3.70 -9.50 -0.36
N GLU A 94 -2.78 -9.70 0.57
CA GLU A 94 -2.95 -9.23 1.94
C GLU A 94 -2.47 -7.79 2.08
N PHE A 95 -2.85 -7.16 3.18
CA PHE A 95 -2.51 -5.76 3.43
C PHE A 95 -1.57 -5.67 4.63
N VAL A 96 -0.60 -4.78 4.51
CA VAL A 96 0.43 -4.60 5.52
C VAL A 96 0.66 -3.13 5.80
N ARG A 97 1.18 -2.85 6.99
CA ARG A 97 1.67 -1.53 7.31
C ARG A 97 3.15 -1.49 7.02
N VAL A 98 3.58 -0.44 6.34
CA VAL A 98 4.96 -0.28 5.90
C VAL A 98 5.53 1.02 6.45
N PRO A 99 6.88 1.15 6.49
CA PRO A 99 7.50 2.40 6.91
C PRO A 99 7.08 3.55 6.02
N LYS A 100 7.07 4.73 6.58
CA LYS A 100 6.74 5.95 5.86
C LYS A 100 7.75 6.25 4.76
N TYR A 101 8.99 5.88 4.97
CA TYR A 101 10.10 6.14 4.06
C TYR A 101 10.86 4.86 3.78
N GLY A 102 11.75 4.92 2.81
CA GLY A 102 12.58 3.79 2.47
C GLY A 102 12.01 2.97 1.32
N GLY A 103 12.70 1.89 1.02
CA GLY A 103 12.33 1.04 -0.09
C GLY A 103 12.67 1.64 -1.45
N ASP A 104 12.60 0.82 -2.47
CA ASP A 104 12.80 1.26 -3.84
C ASP A 104 11.43 1.52 -4.47
N ARG A 105 11.22 2.71 -4.99
CA ARG A 105 9.91 3.21 -5.38
C ARG A 105 9.84 3.57 -6.85
N TRP A 106 8.68 3.29 -7.46
CA TRP A 106 8.39 3.73 -8.82
C TRP A 106 6.88 3.77 -9.01
N THR A 107 6.44 4.43 -10.07
CA THR A 107 5.02 4.49 -10.40
C THR A 107 4.76 3.81 -11.73
N VAL A 108 3.56 3.25 -11.86
CA VAL A 108 3.10 2.69 -13.13
C VAL A 108 1.68 3.16 -13.36
N LYS A 109 1.25 3.14 -14.61
CA LYS A 109 -0.14 3.44 -14.94
C LYS A 109 -1.03 2.32 -14.45
N THR A 110 -2.19 2.67 -13.94
CA THR A 110 -3.17 1.66 -13.54
C THR A 110 -3.79 1.02 -14.78
N ALA A 111 -4.51 -0.09 -14.58
CA ALA A 111 -5.13 -0.80 -15.69
C ALA A 111 -6.10 0.08 -16.48
N SER A 112 -6.76 1.04 -15.81
CA SER A 112 -7.64 1.97 -16.49
C SER A 112 -6.90 3.03 -17.29
N GLY A 113 -5.62 3.24 -16.97
CA GLY A 113 -4.81 4.27 -17.62
C GLY A 113 -5.04 5.67 -17.11
N GLU A 114 -5.96 5.86 -16.17
CA GLU A 114 -6.33 7.19 -15.68
C GLU A 114 -5.47 7.66 -14.51
N ASP A 115 -4.94 6.73 -13.71
CA ASP A 115 -4.19 7.04 -12.52
C ASP A 115 -2.82 6.38 -12.55
N GLU A 116 -2.00 6.73 -11.56
CA GLU A 116 -0.72 6.06 -11.35
C GLU A 116 -0.74 5.37 -10.00
N ALA A 117 -0.16 4.19 -9.96
CA ALA A 117 0.00 3.44 -8.72
C ALA A 117 1.45 3.56 -8.27
N LEU A 118 1.65 3.78 -6.98
CA LEU A 118 2.98 3.82 -6.38
C LEU A 118 3.32 2.43 -5.87
N LEU A 119 4.42 1.89 -6.36
CA LEU A 119 4.93 0.59 -5.95
C LEU A 119 6.23 0.76 -5.20
N VAL A 120 6.45 -0.08 -4.22
CA VAL A 120 7.66 -0.04 -3.39
C VAL A 120 8.13 -1.46 -3.14
N ILE A 121 9.44 -1.66 -3.22
CA ILE A 121 10.06 -2.91 -2.80
C ILE A 121 10.76 -2.67 -1.47
N PHE A 122 10.38 -3.44 -0.45
CA PHE A 122 11.01 -3.41 0.86
C PHE A 122 11.72 -4.73 1.11
N ASN A 123 12.67 -4.74 2.03
CA ASN A 123 13.17 -6.00 2.58
C ASN A 123 12.06 -6.58 3.46
N ASP A 124 12.04 -7.90 3.58
CA ASP A 124 11.03 -8.58 4.40
C ASP A 124 11.02 -8.07 5.85
N LEU A 125 12.19 -7.81 6.41
CA LEU A 125 12.31 -7.33 7.79
C LEU A 125 11.85 -5.89 7.98
N ASP A 126 11.64 -5.15 6.91
CA ASP A 126 11.20 -3.76 6.99
C ASP A 126 9.68 -3.63 7.11
N LEU A 127 8.95 -4.70 6.88
CA LEU A 127 7.50 -4.67 7.04
C LEU A 127 7.15 -4.53 8.51
N VAL A 128 6.20 -3.65 8.80
CA VAL A 128 5.89 -3.29 10.18
C VAL A 128 4.86 -4.20 10.83
N GLY A 129 3.82 -4.55 10.09
CA GLY A 129 2.76 -5.37 10.64
C GLY A 129 1.73 -5.73 9.58
N LYS A 130 0.89 -6.71 9.93
CA LYS A 130 -0.20 -7.11 9.05
C LYS A 130 -1.45 -6.31 9.41
N VAL A 131 -2.14 -5.82 8.41
CA VAL A 131 -3.39 -5.11 8.61
C VAL A 131 -4.49 -6.14 8.84
N THR A 132 -5.07 -6.13 10.02
CA THR A 132 -6.16 -7.05 10.37
C THR A 132 -7.52 -6.36 10.38
N GLY A 133 -7.51 -5.04 10.30
CA GLY A 133 -8.74 -4.25 10.22
C GLY A 133 -9.03 -3.83 8.80
N ASP A 134 -9.76 -2.74 8.66
CA ASP A 134 -10.14 -2.21 7.36
C ASP A 134 -8.97 -1.38 6.78
N PRO A 135 -8.34 -1.82 5.68
CA PRO A 135 -7.23 -1.08 5.11
C PRO A 135 -7.61 0.29 4.56
N LEU A 136 -8.89 0.55 4.38
CA LEU A 136 -9.35 1.83 3.85
C LEU A 136 -9.41 2.92 4.92
N THR A 137 -9.45 2.57 6.19
CA THR A 137 -9.66 3.54 7.27
C THR A 137 -8.43 3.78 8.14
N ILE A 138 -7.45 2.92 8.09
CA ILE A 138 -6.24 3.07 8.91
C ILE A 138 -5.41 4.23 8.38
N LYS A 139 -4.99 5.09 9.28
CA LYS A 139 -4.24 6.30 8.93
C LYS A 139 -2.76 6.18 9.31
N ALA A 140 -1.93 6.90 8.59
CA ALA A 140 -0.55 7.03 8.96
C ALA A 140 -0.44 7.97 10.17
N PHE A 141 0.61 7.81 10.95
CA PHE A 141 0.92 8.76 12.01
C PHE A 141 1.70 9.92 11.39
N ILE A 142 1.26 11.10 11.67
CA ILE A 142 1.87 12.31 11.11
C ILE A 142 2.63 13.04 12.20
#